data_c113a2a695b2c43238d95fff7fe2a6d4
#
_entry.id   c113a2a695b2c43238d95fff7fe2a6d4
#
_cell.length_a   1.000
_cell.length_b   1.000
_cell.length_c   1.000
_cell.angle_alpha   90.00
_cell.angle_beta   90.00
_cell.angle_gamma   90.00
#
_symmetry.space_group_name_H-M   'P 1'
#
loop_
_entity.id
_entity.type
_entity.pdbx_description
1 polymer ?
#
loop_
_entity_poly.entity_id
_entity_poly.type
_entity_poly.pdbx_seq_one_letter_code
_entity_poly.pdbx_strand_id
1 'polypeptide(L)'
;MDRQKIKTDLSNYFNAEPQADFRGFYSKAFDIVSDLYNSKNNISAMTGWINLPHDTSLYEKIKSFAGKVKEEERYEHLVVIGIGGSSLGSQALIESINSSLWNRLSRAKRKGFLTVDFIDNLDPIVIRNVYNRLKFEKTLFLVISKTGGTLETIVPILVAREWFGEDFYRQCVFVTSEIGRAHV
;
A
#
# COMPACT_ATOMS: atom_id res chain seq x y z
N MET A 1 -0.77 -27.34 -8.81
CA MET A 1 -1.11 -26.03 -9.39
C MET A 1 -0.18 -25.78 -10.55
N ASP A 2 -0.70 -25.87 -11.75
CA ASP A 2 0.07 -25.60 -12.96
C ASP A 2 0.46 -24.12 -12.99
N ARG A 3 1.77 -23.83 -13.01
CA ARG A 3 2.26 -22.47 -13.13
C ARG A 3 1.95 -22.00 -14.55
N GLN A 4 0.89 -21.23 -14.73
CA GLN A 4 0.65 -20.55 -16.00
C GLN A 4 1.86 -19.66 -16.30
N LYS A 5 2.61 -20.02 -17.34
CA LYS A 5 3.71 -19.20 -17.82
C LYS A 5 3.12 -17.97 -18.51
N ILE A 6 3.51 -16.79 -18.07
CA ILE A 6 3.21 -15.54 -18.78
C ILE A 6 3.91 -15.63 -20.14
N LYS A 7 3.13 -15.55 -21.22
CA LYS A 7 3.67 -15.46 -22.59
C LYS A 7 3.64 -13.99 -23.00
N THR A 8 4.79 -13.48 -23.40
CA THR A 8 4.94 -12.13 -23.92
C THR A 8 5.04 -12.21 -25.43
N ASP A 9 4.14 -11.52 -26.14
CA ASP A 9 4.21 -11.37 -27.59
C ASP A 9 4.79 -9.99 -27.94
N LEU A 10 5.95 -10.00 -28.55
CA LEU A 10 6.70 -8.81 -28.96
C LEU A 10 6.69 -8.61 -30.48
N SER A 11 5.83 -9.33 -31.22
CA SER A 11 5.80 -9.30 -32.68
C SER A 11 5.61 -7.89 -33.23
N ASN A 12 4.74 -7.10 -32.62
CA ASN A 12 4.50 -5.71 -33.04
C ASN A 12 5.72 -4.82 -32.84
N TYR A 13 6.48 -5.03 -31.77
CA TYR A 13 7.72 -4.30 -31.53
C TYR A 13 8.78 -4.63 -32.59
N PHE A 14 8.97 -5.92 -32.91
CA PHE A 14 9.92 -6.34 -33.93
C PHE A 14 9.55 -5.88 -35.34
N ASN A 15 8.27 -5.74 -35.63
CA ASN A 15 7.81 -5.18 -36.90
C ASN A 15 8.11 -3.68 -37.00
N ALA A 16 8.06 -2.94 -35.86
CA ALA A 16 8.35 -1.51 -35.80
C ALA A 16 9.87 -1.23 -35.76
N GLU A 17 10.63 -2.09 -35.07
CA GLU A 17 12.08 -1.95 -34.86
C GLU A 17 12.84 -3.23 -35.25
N PRO A 18 12.95 -3.55 -36.57
CA PRO A 18 13.58 -4.78 -37.04
C PRO A 18 15.07 -4.94 -36.70
N GLN A 19 15.73 -3.81 -36.38
CA GLN A 19 17.18 -3.74 -36.09
C GLN A 19 17.46 -3.75 -34.57
N ALA A 20 16.45 -3.90 -33.71
CA ALA A 20 16.64 -3.88 -32.26
C ALA A 20 17.55 -5.03 -31.81
N ASP A 21 18.66 -4.71 -31.14
CA ASP A 21 19.55 -5.70 -30.52
C ASP A 21 18.92 -6.27 -29.24
N PHE A 22 18.03 -7.22 -29.44
CA PHE A 22 17.37 -7.89 -28.33
C PHE A 22 18.30 -8.76 -27.50
N ARG A 23 19.34 -9.35 -28.10
CA ARG A 23 20.30 -10.17 -27.34
C ARG A 23 21.10 -9.32 -26.39
N GLY A 24 21.60 -8.17 -26.85
CA GLY A 24 22.26 -7.20 -25.98
C GLY A 24 21.35 -6.64 -24.89
N PHE A 25 20.08 -6.40 -25.20
CA PHE A 25 19.10 -5.97 -24.21
C PHE A 25 18.86 -7.03 -23.12
N TYR A 26 18.62 -8.30 -23.49
CA TYR A 26 18.43 -9.39 -22.53
C TYR A 26 19.67 -9.63 -21.67
N SER A 27 20.87 -9.56 -22.24
CA SER A 27 22.09 -9.69 -21.47
C SER A 27 22.19 -8.59 -20.40
N LYS A 28 22.00 -7.33 -20.78
CA LYS A 28 21.99 -6.21 -19.83
C LYS A 28 20.90 -6.31 -18.78
N ALA A 29 19.69 -6.72 -19.17
CA ALA A 29 18.58 -6.91 -18.23
C ALA A 29 18.90 -8.03 -17.23
N PHE A 30 19.53 -9.11 -17.68
CA PHE A 30 19.96 -10.21 -16.82
C PHE A 30 21.02 -9.77 -15.83
N ASP A 31 22.01 -9.00 -16.29
CA ASP A 31 23.08 -8.46 -15.44
C ASP A 31 22.49 -7.53 -14.36
N ILE A 32 21.57 -6.63 -14.72
CA ILE A 32 20.88 -5.73 -13.78
C ILE A 32 20.09 -6.54 -12.74
N VAL A 33 19.33 -7.54 -13.16
CA VAL A 33 18.56 -8.39 -12.24
C VAL A 33 19.49 -9.18 -11.33
N SER A 34 20.60 -9.70 -11.85
CA SER A 34 21.61 -10.43 -11.09
C SER A 34 22.24 -9.52 -10.02
N ASP A 35 22.60 -8.29 -10.39
CA ASP A 35 23.16 -7.29 -9.48
C ASP A 35 22.17 -6.88 -8.40
N LEU A 36 20.90 -6.71 -8.73
CA LEU A 36 19.84 -6.46 -7.77
C LEU A 36 19.71 -7.61 -6.76
N TYR A 37 19.72 -8.85 -7.23
CA TYR A 37 19.65 -10.02 -6.35
C TYR A 37 20.89 -10.15 -5.46
N ASN A 38 22.07 -9.85 -5.99
CA ASN A 38 23.33 -9.88 -5.22
C ASN A 38 23.39 -8.76 -4.18
N SER A 39 22.74 -7.62 -4.46
CA SER A 39 22.68 -6.46 -3.57
C SER A 39 21.49 -6.48 -2.60
N LYS A 40 20.67 -7.53 -2.58
CA LYS A 40 19.42 -7.63 -1.80
C LYS A 40 19.56 -7.35 -0.30
N ASN A 41 20.74 -7.49 0.27
CA ASN A 41 21.04 -7.19 1.68
C ASN A 41 21.75 -5.83 1.85
N ASN A 42 21.97 -5.08 0.78
CA ASN A 42 22.65 -3.80 0.83
C ASN A 42 21.64 -2.68 1.07
N ILE A 43 21.58 -2.17 2.30
CA ILE A 43 20.70 -1.06 2.69
C ILE A 43 20.98 0.19 1.85
N SER A 44 22.22 0.46 1.51
CA SER A 44 22.62 1.61 0.69
C SER A 44 22.09 1.55 -0.74
N ALA A 45 21.87 0.34 -1.28
CA ALA A 45 21.27 0.14 -2.60
C ALA A 45 19.73 0.20 -2.59
N MET A 46 19.10 0.38 -1.42
CA MET A 46 17.64 0.40 -1.23
C MET A 46 16.93 -0.86 -1.77
N THR A 47 17.59 -2.02 -1.71
CA THR A 47 17.10 -3.30 -2.27
C THR A 47 16.47 -4.22 -1.23
N GLY A 48 16.32 -3.77 0.02
CA GLY A 48 15.74 -4.56 1.13
C GLY A 48 14.33 -5.08 0.88
N TRP A 49 13.57 -4.43 0.00
CA TRP A 49 12.23 -4.85 -0.40
C TRP A 49 12.20 -6.23 -1.10
N ILE A 50 13.30 -6.65 -1.73
CA ILE A 50 13.41 -7.94 -2.42
C ILE A 50 13.19 -9.11 -1.45
N ASN A 51 13.57 -8.96 -0.18
CA ASN A 51 13.45 -9.99 0.83
C ASN A 51 12.08 -9.98 1.55
N LEU A 52 11.31 -8.89 1.48
CA LEU A 52 10.04 -8.76 2.20
C LEU A 52 9.05 -9.91 1.92
N PRO A 53 8.87 -10.41 0.68
CA PRO A 53 7.95 -11.52 0.41
C PRO A 53 8.37 -12.84 1.08
N HIS A 54 9.61 -12.95 1.52
CA HIS A 54 10.19 -14.14 2.15
C HIS A 54 10.29 -14.00 3.68
N ASP A 55 9.98 -12.82 4.23
CA ASP A 55 9.98 -12.59 5.69
C ASP A 55 8.68 -13.13 6.32
N THR A 56 8.73 -14.43 6.64
CA THR A 56 7.61 -15.11 7.27
C THR A 56 7.31 -14.58 8.67
N SER A 57 8.31 -14.07 9.40
CA SER A 57 8.13 -13.49 10.74
C SER A 57 7.31 -12.19 10.67
N LEU A 58 7.64 -11.31 9.73
CA LEU A 58 6.90 -10.08 9.50
C LEU A 58 5.46 -10.40 9.05
N TYR A 59 5.32 -11.36 8.13
CA TYR A 59 4.00 -11.79 7.65
C TYR A 59 3.10 -12.26 8.80
N GLU A 60 3.60 -13.13 9.69
CA GLU A 60 2.80 -13.64 10.82
C GLU A 60 2.45 -12.53 11.84
N LYS A 61 3.33 -11.55 12.06
CA LYS A 61 3.02 -10.38 12.89
C LYS A 61 1.89 -9.55 12.30
N ILE A 62 1.95 -9.25 11.00
CA ILE A 62 0.91 -8.48 10.30
C ILE A 62 -0.41 -9.24 10.32
N LYS A 63 -0.40 -10.53 10.03
CA LYS A 63 -1.57 -11.40 10.05
C LYS A 63 -2.23 -11.46 11.43
N SER A 64 -1.42 -11.62 12.47
CA SER A 64 -1.89 -11.60 13.87
C SER A 64 -2.53 -10.27 14.23
N PHE A 65 -1.91 -9.14 13.86
CA PHE A 65 -2.47 -7.81 14.09
C PHE A 65 -3.81 -7.62 13.36
N ALA A 66 -3.87 -7.96 12.07
CA ALA A 66 -5.08 -7.87 11.28
C ALA A 66 -6.20 -8.77 11.82
N GLY A 67 -5.86 -9.95 12.32
CA GLY A 67 -6.78 -10.87 13.00
C GLY A 67 -7.40 -10.22 14.23
N LYS A 68 -6.59 -9.63 15.11
CA LYS A 68 -7.07 -8.92 16.30
C LYS A 68 -8.00 -7.77 15.96
N VAL A 69 -7.62 -6.92 14.99
CA VAL A 69 -8.46 -5.81 14.51
C VAL A 69 -9.82 -6.30 14.04
N LYS A 70 -9.87 -7.47 13.38
CA LYS A 70 -11.11 -8.07 12.91
C LYS A 70 -11.95 -8.66 14.05
N GLU A 71 -11.33 -9.34 15.01
CA GLU A 71 -11.98 -10.01 16.14
C GLU A 71 -12.55 -9.03 17.16
N GLU A 72 -11.88 -7.91 17.39
CA GLU A 72 -12.34 -6.86 18.30
C GLU A 72 -13.67 -6.22 17.84
N GLU A 73 -14.05 -6.35 16.56
CA GLU A 73 -15.25 -5.75 15.96
C GLU A 73 -15.44 -4.25 16.20
N ARG A 74 -14.43 -3.61 16.77
CA ARG A 74 -14.42 -2.17 17.11
C ARG A 74 -14.49 -1.33 15.85
N TYR A 75 -13.67 -1.69 14.84
CA TYR A 75 -13.52 -0.91 13.63
C TYR A 75 -14.50 -1.35 12.54
N GLU A 76 -15.02 -0.38 11.81
CA GLU A 76 -15.87 -0.56 10.63
C GLU A 76 -15.19 -0.03 9.36
N HIS A 77 -14.27 0.92 9.52
CA HIS A 77 -13.60 1.63 8.44
C HIS A 77 -12.09 1.56 8.58
N LEU A 78 -11.41 1.40 7.46
CA LEU A 78 -9.97 1.59 7.31
C LEU A 78 -9.74 2.75 6.35
N VAL A 79 -8.97 3.73 6.75
CA VAL A 79 -8.52 4.81 5.88
C VAL A 79 -7.02 4.68 5.68
N VAL A 80 -6.59 4.50 4.45
CA VAL A 80 -5.18 4.45 4.08
C VAL A 80 -4.75 5.84 3.63
N ILE A 81 -3.77 6.42 4.33
CA ILE A 81 -3.18 7.72 3.99
C ILE A 81 -1.76 7.48 3.50
N GLY A 82 -1.50 7.79 2.24
CA GLY A 82 -0.20 7.59 1.60
C GLY A 82 -0.29 7.81 0.12
N ILE A 83 0.82 8.11 -0.55
CA ILE A 83 0.87 8.44 -1.98
C ILE A 83 1.79 7.50 -2.75
N GLY A 84 1.51 7.30 -4.03
CA GLY A 84 2.32 6.49 -4.94
C GLY A 84 2.49 5.06 -4.44
N GLY A 85 3.72 4.60 -4.25
CA GLY A 85 4.01 3.25 -3.76
C GLY A 85 3.43 2.92 -2.38
N SER A 86 3.07 3.94 -1.59
CA SER A 86 2.45 3.76 -0.27
C SER A 86 0.94 3.51 -0.33
N SER A 87 0.27 3.74 -1.46
CA SER A 87 -1.17 3.51 -1.64
C SER A 87 -1.51 2.59 -2.80
N LEU A 88 -0.89 2.79 -3.98
CA LEU A 88 -1.29 2.15 -5.22
C LEU A 88 -1.23 0.62 -5.18
N GLY A 89 -0.21 0.05 -4.52
CA GLY A 89 -0.09 -1.42 -4.42
C GLY A 89 -1.23 -2.05 -3.61
N SER A 90 -1.57 -1.46 -2.48
CA SER A 90 -2.69 -1.92 -1.65
C SER A 90 -4.04 -1.65 -2.32
N GLN A 91 -4.21 -0.52 -2.98
CA GLN A 91 -5.40 -0.20 -3.75
C GLN A 91 -5.62 -1.21 -4.89
N ALA A 92 -4.61 -1.44 -5.72
CA ALA A 92 -4.68 -2.42 -6.81
C ALA A 92 -5.03 -3.83 -6.30
N LEU A 93 -4.44 -4.25 -5.17
CA LEU A 93 -4.73 -5.54 -4.57
C LEU A 93 -6.19 -5.62 -4.09
N ILE A 94 -6.68 -4.60 -3.38
CA ILE A 94 -8.05 -4.56 -2.88
C ILE A 94 -9.06 -4.55 -4.04
N GLU A 95 -8.83 -3.74 -5.06
CA GLU A 95 -9.71 -3.64 -6.22
C GLU A 95 -9.72 -4.91 -7.09
N SER A 96 -8.60 -5.64 -7.13
CA SER A 96 -8.52 -6.91 -7.87
C SER A 96 -9.22 -8.08 -7.17
N ILE A 97 -9.28 -8.06 -5.83
CA ILE A 97 -9.86 -9.15 -5.03
C ILE A 97 -11.35 -8.89 -4.72
N ASN A 98 -11.72 -7.62 -4.57
CA ASN A 98 -13.05 -7.22 -4.16
C ASN A 98 -13.84 -6.57 -5.29
N SER A 99 -15.16 -6.56 -5.14
CA SER A 99 -16.04 -5.82 -6.03
C SER A 99 -15.80 -4.31 -5.89
N SER A 100 -15.96 -3.55 -6.98
CA SER A 100 -15.98 -2.08 -6.97
C SER A 100 -17.07 -1.48 -6.05
N LEU A 101 -18.03 -2.31 -5.65
CA LEU A 101 -19.08 -1.95 -4.70
C LEU A 101 -18.76 -2.33 -3.25
N TRP A 102 -17.52 -2.75 -2.95
CA TRP A 102 -17.12 -3.26 -1.64
C TRP A 102 -17.60 -2.39 -0.48
N ASN A 103 -17.32 -1.10 -0.54
CA ASN A 103 -17.67 -0.16 0.52
C ASN A 103 -19.19 0.06 0.69
N ARG A 104 -20.00 -0.35 -0.30
CA ARG A 104 -21.47 -0.29 -0.24
C ARG A 104 -22.10 -1.55 0.31
N LEU A 105 -21.34 -2.63 0.46
CA LEU A 105 -21.85 -3.88 1.02
C LEU A 105 -22.01 -3.75 2.55
N SER A 106 -22.98 -4.46 3.09
CA SER A 106 -23.12 -4.60 4.54
C SER A 106 -21.92 -5.36 5.13
N ARG A 107 -21.64 -5.16 6.42
CA ARG A 107 -20.53 -5.85 7.13
C ARG A 107 -20.64 -7.38 6.99
N ALA A 108 -21.86 -7.93 7.07
CA ALA A 108 -22.10 -9.36 6.89
C ALA A 108 -21.67 -9.85 5.49
N LYS A 109 -22.02 -9.08 4.43
CA LYS A 109 -21.61 -9.40 3.05
C LYS A 109 -20.09 -9.26 2.85
N ARG A 110 -19.44 -8.37 3.59
CA ARG A 110 -17.97 -8.25 3.64
C ARG A 110 -17.32 -9.29 4.57
N LYS A 111 -18.07 -10.25 5.13
CA LYS A 111 -17.56 -11.29 6.05
C LYS A 111 -16.83 -10.72 7.26
N GLY A 112 -17.29 -9.59 7.78
CA GLY A 112 -16.69 -8.89 8.92
C GLY A 112 -15.51 -7.99 8.58
N PHE A 113 -15.05 -7.93 7.32
CA PHE A 113 -13.98 -7.02 6.91
C PHE A 113 -14.43 -5.57 6.86
N LEU A 114 -13.44 -4.66 6.98
CA LEU A 114 -13.66 -3.22 6.98
C LEU A 114 -14.00 -2.68 5.59
N THR A 115 -14.62 -1.51 5.51
CA THR A 115 -14.55 -0.68 4.31
C THR A 115 -13.15 -0.11 4.19
N VAL A 116 -12.72 0.22 2.98
CA VAL A 116 -11.39 0.80 2.77
C VAL A 116 -11.53 2.04 1.89
N ASP A 117 -11.05 3.16 2.40
CA ASP A 117 -10.93 4.41 1.67
C ASP A 117 -9.45 4.81 1.56
N PHE A 118 -9.07 5.46 0.48
CA PHE A 118 -7.72 5.94 0.23
C PHE A 118 -7.70 7.45 0.18
N ILE A 119 -6.73 8.05 0.85
CA ILE A 119 -6.36 9.46 0.73
C ILE A 119 -4.93 9.49 0.20
N ASP A 120 -4.80 9.66 -1.10
CA ASP A 120 -3.57 9.58 -1.87
C ASP A 120 -3.22 10.87 -2.61
N ASN A 121 -3.94 11.94 -2.29
CA ASN A 121 -3.76 13.27 -2.86
C ASN A 121 -4.20 14.35 -1.87
N LEU A 122 -3.96 15.62 -2.22
CA LEU A 122 -4.29 16.80 -1.40
C LEU A 122 -5.63 17.45 -1.79
N ASP A 123 -6.48 16.78 -2.57
CA ASP A 123 -7.78 17.33 -2.93
C ASP A 123 -8.66 17.50 -1.68
N PRO A 124 -9.00 18.74 -1.29
CA PRO A 124 -9.77 19.00 -0.08
C PRO A 124 -11.20 18.45 -0.17
N ILE A 125 -11.73 18.26 -1.38
CA ILE A 125 -13.06 17.68 -1.59
C ILE A 125 -13.01 16.20 -1.27
N VAL A 126 -11.99 15.49 -1.74
CA VAL A 126 -11.78 14.05 -1.46
C VAL A 126 -11.61 13.83 0.03
N ILE A 127 -10.69 14.56 0.67
CA ILE A 127 -10.40 14.46 2.10
C ILE A 127 -11.68 14.70 2.91
N ARG A 128 -12.38 15.80 2.66
CA ARG A 128 -13.63 16.15 3.33
C ARG A 128 -14.71 15.09 3.14
N ASN A 129 -14.87 14.57 1.93
CA ASN A 129 -15.88 13.55 1.63
C ASN A 129 -15.58 12.22 2.34
N VAL A 130 -14.32 11.87 2.49
CA VAL A 130 -13.93 10.70 3.28
C VAL A 130 -14.26 10.97 4.75
N TYR A 131 -13.73 12.03 5.35
CA TYR A 131 -13.87 12.29 6.80
C TYR A 131 -15.32 12.51 7.24
N ASN A 132 -16.16 13.15 6.42
CA ASN A 132 -17.59 13.34 6.71
C ASN A 132 -18.38 12.02 6.88
N ARG A 133 -17.92 10.92 6.27
CA ARG A 133 -18.61 9.62 6.33
C ARG A 133 -18.18 8.78 7.51
N LEU A 134 -17.09 9.15 8.17
CA LEU A 134 -16.46 8.33 9.19
C LEU A 134 -17.05 8.60 10.57
N LYS A 135 -17.12 7.53 11.36
CA LYS A 135 -17.26 7.61 12.80
C LYS A 135 -15.88 7.39 13.39
N PHE A 136 -15.34 8.38 14.05
CA PHE A 136 -13.96 8.37 14.53
C PHE A 136 -13.63 7.09 15.32
N GLU A 137 -14.45 6.74 16.31
CA GLU A 137 -14.23 5.62 17.22
C GLU A 137 -14.27 4.24 16.50
N LYS A 138 -14.83 4.23 15.28
CA LYS A 138 -14.96 3.04 14.43
C LYS A 138 -14.01 3.05 13.23
N THR A 139 -13.08 3.96 13.20
CA THR A 139 -12.16 4.14 12.09
C THR A 139 -10.72 3.85 12.52
N LEU A 140 -10.04 2.99 11.76
CA LEU A 140 -8.61 2.78 11.85
C LEU A 140 -7.93 3.54 10.70
N PHE A 141 -6.91 4.31 11.01
CA PHE A 141 -6.09 5.03 10.03
C PHE A 141 -4.77 4.30 9.85
N LEU A 142 -4.46 3.91 8.63
CA LEU A 142 -3.18 3.31 8.24
C LEU A 142 -2.38 4.37 7.48
N VAL A 143 -1.40 4.94 8.15
CA VAL A 143 -0.55 6.01 7.61
C VAL A 143 0.75 5.41 7.11
N ILE A 144 0.99 5.52 5.81
CA ILE A 144 2.14 4.91 5.16
C ILE A 144 3.02 5.99 4.54
N SER A 145 4.23 6.15 5.07
CA SER A 145 5.23 7.05 4.51
C SER A 145 6.64 6.54 4.79
N LYS A 146 7.43 6.29 3.74
CA LYS A 146 8.79 5.78 3.88
C LYS A 146 9.67 6.68 4.76
N THR A 147 9.63 7.98 4.53
CA THR A 147 10.50 8.97 5.21
C THR A 147 9.78 9.75 6.32
N GLY A 148 8.45 9.60 6.44
CA GLY A 148 7.64 10.41 7.35
C GLY A 148 7.52 11.90 6.95
N GLY A 149 8.18 12.34 5.87
CA GLY A 149 8.23 13.75 5.45
C GLY A 149 7.42 14.09 4.19
N THR A 150 6.63 13.16 3.67
CA THR A 150 5.86 13.38 2.43
C THR A 150 4.66 14.29 2.70
N LEU A 151 4.61 15.43 2.03
CA LEU A 151 3.59 16.46 2.26
C LEU A 151 2.16 15.92 2.06
N GLU A 152 1.97 15.13 1.03
CA GLU A 152 0.69 14.49 0.70
C GLU A 152 0.24 13.45 1.75
N THR A 153 1.13 13.04 2.63
CA THR A 153 0.78 12.21 3.79
C THR A 153 0.58 13.08 5.04
N ILE A 154 1.43 14.10 5.25
CA ILE A 154 1.38 14.95 6.44
C ILE A 154 0.10 15.81 6.46
N VAL A 155 -0.24 16.45 5.35
CA VAL A 155 -1.40 17.37 5.30
C VAL A 155 -2.71 16.65 5.65
N PRO A 156 -3.06 15.49 5.08
CA PRO A 156 -4.25 14.75 5.50
C PRO A 156 -4.25 14.37 6.98
N ILE A 157 -3.08 14.06 7.57
CA ILE A 157 -2.96 13.77 9.00
C ILE A 157 -3.29 15.00 9.83
N LEU A 158 -2.73 16.17 9.48
CA LEU A 158 -3.01 17.42 10.18
C LEU A 158 -4.49 17.82 10.07
N VAL A 159 -5.08 17.65 8.88
CA VAL A 159 -6.52 17.88 8.69
C VAL A 159 -7.33 16.87 9.50
N ALA A 160 -6.94 15.60 9.58
CA ALA A 160 -7.62 14.61 10.41
C ALA A 160 -7.55 14.94 11.90
N ARG A 161 -6.38 15.39 12.38
CA ARG A 161 -6.21 15.85 13.76
C ARG A 161 -7.11 17.04 14.10
N GLU A 162 -7.19 18.03 13.21
CA GLU A 162 -8.09 19.18 13.35
C GLU A 162 -9.57 18.74 13.34
N TRP A 163 -9.90 17.74 12.50
CA TRP A 163 -11.28 17.27 12.32
C TRP A 163 -11.77 16.40 13.48
N PHE A 164 -10.91 15.49 13.97
CA PHE A 164 -11.25 14.47 14.96
C PHE A 164 -10.69 14.74 16.35
N GLY A 165 -9.85 15.77 16.51
CA GLY A 165 -9.23 16.16 17.78
C GLY A 165 -7.88 15.49 18.04
N GLU A 166 -7.27 15.87 19.18
CA GLU A 166 -5.92 15.43 19.58
C GLU A 166 -5.80 13.91 19.78
N ASP A 167 -6.90 13.22 20.08
CA ASP A 167 -6.92 11.77 20.23
C ASP A 167 -6.83 11.00 18.90
N PHE A 168 -6.78 11.71 17.75
CA PHE A 168 -6.68 11.11 16.41
C PHE A 168 -5.58 10.04 16.32
N TYR A 169 -4.42 10.29 16.91
CA TYR A 169 -3.28 9.38 16.83
C TYR A 169 -3.52 8.01 17.49
N ARG A 170 -4.48 7.92 18.42
CA ARG A 170 -4.87 6.64 19.06
C ARG A 170 -5.57 5.68 18.11
N GLN A 171 -6.03 6.17 16.98
CA GLN A 171 -6.66 5.39 15.92
C GLN A 171 -5.72 5.13 14.73
N CYS A 172 -4.42 5.46 14.88
CA CYS A 172 -3.46 5.36 13.80
C CYS A 172 -2.51 4.17 13.95
N VAL A 173 -2.21 3.55 12.83
CA VAL A 173 -1.08 2.64 12.64
C VAL A 173 -0.14 3.27 11.64
N PHE A 174 1.11 3.44 12.01
CA PHE A 174 2.13 4.05 11.16
C PHE A 174 3.03 2.98 10.55
N VAL A 175 3.23 3.07 9.24
CA VAL A 175 4.18 2.25 8.48
C VAL A 175 5.24 3.17 7.90
N THR A 176 6.44 3.12 8.47
CA THR A 176 7.55 3.99 8.09
C THR A 176 8.89 3.29 8.32
N SER A 177 9.93 3.71 7.60
CA SER A 177 11.31 3.24 7.83
C SER A 177 12.01 3.98 8.98
N GLU A 178 11.52 5.15 9.40
CA GLU A 178 12.11 5.96 10.46
C GLU A 178 11.04 6.23 11.54
N ILE A 179 11.09 5.42 12.60
CA ILE A 179 10.28 5.67 13.80
C ILE A 179 10.85 6.91 14.51
N GLY A 180 10.07 7.97 14.62
CA GLY A 180 10.45 9.22 15.30
C GLY A 180 10.23 10.49 14.49
N ARG A 181 10.12 10.41 13.16
CA ARG A 181 9.68 11.54 12.34
C ARG A 181 8.17 11.63 12.16
N ALA A 182 7.42 10.60 12.52
CA ALA A 182 5.96 10.57 12.50
C ALA A 182 5.30 11.24 13.70
N HIS A 183 6.08 11.82 14.59
CA HIS A 183 5.59 12.64 15.71
C HIS A 183 5.66 14.12 15.29
N VAL A 184 4.65 14.60 14.61
CA VAL A 184 4.38 16.03 14.44
C VAL A 184 3.20 16.44 15.30
#